data_ac2c6e2a5eded300384427bdea94103c
#
_entry.id   ac2c6e2a5eded300384427bdea94103c
#
_cell.length_a   1.000
_cell.length_b   1.000
_cell.length_c   1.000
_cell.angle_alpha   90.00
_cell.angle_beta   90.00
_cell.angle_gamma   90.00
#
_symmetry.space_group_name_H-M   'P 1'
#
loop_
_entity.id
_entity.type
_entity.pdbx_description
1 polymer ?
#
loop_
_entity_poly.entity_id
_entity_poly.type
_entity_poly.pdbx_seq_one_letter_code
_entity_poly.pdbx_strand_id
1 'polypeptide(L)'
;MLSEEAVVLEQSVSNSSPDSRSPQLDLSQIRNRFPILSREIHGHPLAFLDNASTTQKPDSVIQAIVDFFQQSNSNVSRGVYTLAEEATENYEEARKTVAKLLNADSEDEVIFTSGTTAAVN
;
A
#
# COMPACT_ATOMS: atom_id res chain seq x y z
N MET A 1 -53.37 -58.26 -4.31
CA MET A 1 -52.01 -58.24 -4.88
C MET A 1 -51.82 -56.89 -5.46
N LEU A 2 -51.28 -56.01 -4.70
CA LEU A 2 -51.04 -54.61 -5.06
C LEU A 2 -49.58 -54.33 -4.80
N SER A 3 -48.84 -54.01 -5.85
CA SER A 3 -47.46 -53.58 -5.81
C SER A 3 -47.42 -52.08 -5.58
N GLU A 4 -46.84 -51.69 -4.45
CA GLU A 4 -46.52 -50.28 -4.13
C GLU A 4 -45.20 -49.93 -4.80
N GLU A 5 -45.25 -49.02 -5.76
CA GLU A 5 -44.09 -48.32 -6.28
C GLU A 5 -43.76 -47.12 -5.38
N ALA A 6 -42.65 -47.20 -4.68
CA ALA A 6 -42.15 -46.08 -3.93
C ALA A 6 -41.41 -45.10 -4.85
N VAL A 7 -41.97 -43.92 -5.07
CA VAL A 7 -41.34 -42.83 -5.79
C VAL A 7 -40.36 -42.14 -4.83
N VAL A 8 -39.09 -42.36 -5.04
CA VAL A 8 -38.02 -41.61 -4.34
C VAL A 8 -37.82 -40.26 -5.06
N LEU A 9 -38.25 -39.19 -4.42
CA LEU A 9 -37.94 -37.82 -4.84
C LEU A 9 -36.52 -37.46 -4.36
N GLU A 10 -35.55 -37.58 -5.25
CA GLU A 10 -34.23 -36.95 -5.05
C GLU A 10 -34.38 -35.44 -5.17
N GLN A 11 -34.38 -34.77 -4.03
CA GLN A 11 -34.18 -33.32 -3.95
C GLN A 11 -32.68 -33.03 -4.12
N SER A 12 -32.30 -32.61 -5.31
CA SER A 12 -30.96 -32.03 -5.56
C SER A 12 -30.87 -30.66 -4.86
N VAL A 13 -30.30 -30.67 -3.67
CA VAL A 13 -29.92 -29.43 -2.98
C VAL A 13 -28.69 -28.84 -3.71
N SER A 14 -28.94 -27.88 -4.58
CA SER A 14 -27.86 -27.07 -5.15
C SER A 14 -27.27 -26.18 -4.07
N ASN A 15 -26.17 -26.62 -3.52
CA ASN A 15 -25.38 -25.87 -2.52
C ASN A 15 -24.57 -24.81 -3.26
N SER A 16 -25.20 -23.71 -3.66
CA SER A 16 -24.51 -22.52 -4.15
C SER A 16 -23.98 -21.73 -2.97
N SER A 17 -22.80 -22.11 -2.49
CA SER A 17 -22.01 -21.26 -1.58
C SER A 17 -21.71 -19.94 -2.30
N PRO A 18 -21.97 -18.76 -1.70
CA PRO A 18 -21.55 -17.50 -2.29
C PRO A 18 -20.03 -17.49 -2.33
N ASP A 19 -19.47 -17.42 -3.55
CA ASP A 19 -18.05 -17.31 -3.83
C ASP A 19 -17.54 -15.94 -3.31
N SER A 20 -17.23 -15.87 -2.03
CA SER A 20 -16.58 -14.73 -1.39
C SER A 20 -15.08 -14.77 -1.69
N ARG A 21 -14.71 -14.72 -2.98
CA ARG A 21 -13.33 -14.47 -3.38
C ARG A 21 -13.04 -13.01 -3.09
N SER A 22 -12.38 -12.76 -1.97
CA SER A 22 -11.61 -11.52 -1.79
C SER A 22 -10.80 -11.28 -3.07
N PRO A 23 -10.69 -10.04 -3.58
CA PRO A 23 -9.95 -9.76 -4.79
C PRO A 23 -8.56 -10.38 -4.67
N GLN A 24 -8.26 -11.35 -5.53
CA GLN A 24 -7.00 -12.07 -5.48
C GLN A 24 -5.89 -11.11 -5.85
N LEU A 25 -5.00 -10.83 -4.91
CA LEU A 25 -3.88 -9.92 -5.10
C LEU A 25 -2.93 -10.51 -6.16
N ASP A 26 -2.72 -9.77 -7.25
CA ASP A 26 -1.73 -10.17 -8.26
C ASP A 26 -0.33 -9.79 -7.79
N LEU A 27 0.35 -10.76 -7.19
CA LEU A 27 1.70 -10.58 -6.66
C LEU A 27 2.74 -10.23 -7.73
N SER A 28 2.52 -10.64 -8.98
CA SER A 28 3.43 -10.32 -10.08
C SER A 28 3.34 -8.83 -10.45
N GLN A 29 2.15 -8.29 -10.52
CA GLN A 29 1.94 -6.85 -10.74
C GLN A 29 2.51 -6.01 -9.59
N ILE A 30 2.32 -6.45 -8.34
CA ILE A 30 2.91 -5.75 -7.19
C ILE A 30 4.44 -5.78 -7.26
N ARG A 31 5.04 -6.95 -7.53
CA ARG A 31 6.49 -7.11 -7.62
C ARG A 31 7.09 -6.20 -8.69
N ASN A 32 6.44 -6.09 -9.85
CA ASN A 32 6.89 -5.26 -10.97
C ASN A 32 6.93 -3.76 -10.64
N ARG A 33 6.24 -3.33 -9.61
CA ARG A 33 6.31 -1.94 -9.14
C ARG A 33 7.56 -1.61 -8.33
N PHE A 34 8.39 -2.59 -8.02
CA PHE A 34 9.64 -2.43 -7.29
C PHE A 34 10.82 -2.70 -8.22
N PRO A 35 11.44 -1.66 -8.83
CA PRO A 35 12.47 -1.84 -9.86
C PRO A 35 13.64 -2.72 -9.42
N ILE A 36 14.04 -2.62 -8.16
CA ILE A 36 15.15 -3.43 -7.62
C ILE A 36 14.88 -4.93 -7.66
N LEU A 37 13.62 -5.35 -7.59
CA LEU A 37 13.25 -6.77 -7.58
C LEU A 37 13.36 -7.43 -8.95
N SER A 38 13.63 -6.65 -10.02
CA SER A 38 13.96 -7.18 -11.34
C SER A 38 15.41 -7.69 -11.47
N ARG A 39 16.26 -7.41 -10.45
CA ARG A 39 17.65 -7.85 -10.47
C ARG A 39 17.78 -9.36 -10.30
N GLU A 40 18.84 -9.89 -10.87
CA GLU A 40 19.31 -11.25 -10.63
C GLU A 40 20.58 -11.21 -9.77
N ILE A 41 20.69 -12.14 -8.85
CA ILE A 41 21.85 -12.35 -7.99
C ILE A 41 22.32 -13.80 -8.17
N HIS A 42 23.53 -13.99 -8.66
CA HIS A 42 24.11 -15.31 -8.97
C HIS A 42 23.24 -16.13 -9.96
N GLY A 43 22.58 -15.46 -10.92
CA GLY A 43 21.70 -16.12 -11.92
C GLY A 43 20.30 -16.49 -11.39
N HIS A 44 19.91 -16.00 -10.22
CA HIS A 44 18.58 -16.22 -9.64
C HIS A 44 17.85 -14.89 -9.42
N PRO A 45 16.52 -14.84 -9.59
CA PRO A 45 15.73 -13.66 -9.25
C PRO A 45 15.96 -13.23 -7.79
N LEU A 46 16.13 -11.93 -7.58
CA LEU A 46 16.35 -11.39 -6.22
C LEU A 46 15.19 -11.74 -5.29
N ALA A 47 15.50 -12.41 -4.17
CA ALA A 47 14.64 -12.55 -3.00
C ALA A 47 15.18 -11.64 -1.89
N PHE A 48 14.45 -10.56 -1.58
CA PHE A 48 14.84 -9.60 -0.55
C PHE A 48 14.00 -9.85 0.72
N LEU A 49 14.66 -10.28 1.80
CA LEU A 49 14.00 -10.70 3.03
C LEU A 49 14.32 -9.80 4.24
N ASP A 50 15.10 -8.73 4.05
CA ASP A 50 15.54 -7.83 5.11
C ASP A 50 14.72 -6.52 5.16
N ASN A 51 13.40 -6.61 5.03
CA ASN A 51 12.53 -5.44 5.08
C ASN A 51 12.45 -4.79 6.47
N ALA A 52 12.79 -5.51 7.53
CA ALA A 52 12.83 -4.94 8.88
C ALA A 52 13.93 -3.87 9.03
N SER A 53 15.04 -4.03 8.33
CA SER A 53 16.16 -3.10 8.30
C SER A 53 15.96 -1.99 7.26
N THR A 54 15.54 -2.38 6.05
CA THR A 54 15.34 -1.46 4.93
C THR A 54 14.22 -1.97 4.03
N THR A 55 13.16 -1.19 3.88
CA THR A 55 12.08 -1.49 2.95
C THR A 55 12.43 -0.98 1.55
N GLN A 56 12.26 -1.83 0.54
CA GLN A 56 12.41 -1.43 -0.86
C GLN A 56 11.34 -0.42 -1.27
N LYS A 57 11.68 0.43 -2.22
CA LYS A 57 10.81 1.52 -2.67
C LYS A 57 10.15 1.17 -4.00
N PRO A 58 8.82 1.32 -4.12
CA PRO A 58 8.16 1.21 -5.42
C PRO A 58 8.54 2.39 -6.33
N ASP A 59 8.34 2.19 -7.63
CA ASP A 59 8.56 3.20 -8.67
C ASP A 59 7.90 4.54 -8.38
N SER A 60 6.66 4.51 -7.90
CA SER A 60 5.89 5.71 -7.54
C SER A 60 6.55 6.54 -6.43
N VAL A 61 7.17 5.89 -5.43
CA VAL A 61 7.89 6.60 -4.36
C VAL A 61 9.20 7.18 -4.87
N ILE A 62 9.92 6.43 -5.70
CA ILE A 62 11.16 6.91 -6.32
C ILE A 62 10.85 8.13 -7.19
N GLN A 63 9.80 8.06 -8.02
CA GLN A 63 9.42 9.16 -8.89
C GLN A 63 8.96 10.38 -8.10
N ALA A 64 8.19 10.22 -7.04
CA ALA A 64 7.77 11.34 -6.19
C ALA A 64 8.97 12.11 -5.58
N ILE A 65 10.02 11.39 -5.19
CA ILE A 65 11.26 12.02 -4.69
C ILE A 65 11.97 12.80 -5.83
N VAL A 66 12.05 12.20 -7.01
CA VAL A 66 12.66 12.86 -8.18
C VAL A 66 11.88 14.12 -8.54
N ASP A 67 10.55 14.04 -8.64
CA ASP A 67 9.67 15.16 -8.98
C ASP A 67 9.78 16.27 -7.94
N PHE A 68 9.83 15.95 -6.66
CA PHE A 68 10.04 16.93 -5.61
C PHE A 68 11.35 17.72 -5.83
N PHE A 69 12.48 17.02 -6.02
CA PHE A 69 13.76 17.70 -6.23
C PHE A 69 13.85 18.49 -7.53
N GLN A 70 13.16 18.06 -8.58
CA GLN A 70 13.18 18.72 -9.87
C GLN A 70 12.22 19.91 -9.98
N GLN A 71 11.10 19.92 -9.24
CA GLN A 71 10.00 20.82 -9.49
C GLN A 71 9.62 21.69 -8.28
N SER A 72 9.72 21.18 -7.04
CA SER A 72 9.16 21.84 -5.87
C SER A 72 10.08 21.85 -4.63
N ASN A 73 11.36 21.57 -4.81
CA ASN A 73 12.31 21.53 -3.68
C ASN A 73 12.47 22.93 -3.05
N SER A 74 11.85 23.12 -1.91
CA SER A 74 11.87 24.38 -1.16
C SER A 74 11.71 24.14 0.34
N ASN A 75 11.86 25.19 1.14
CA ASN A 75 11.65 25.13 2.59
C ASN A 75 10.18 24.92 2.92
N VAL A 76 9.89 23.85 3.65
CA VAL A 76 8.58 23.65 4.29
C VAL A 76 8.52 24.61 5.47
N SER A 77 7.68 25.57 5.48
CA SER A 77 7.13 26.44 6.50
C SER A 77 6.97 27.88 6.00
N ARG A 78 7.09 28.89 6.78
CA ARG A 78 6.69 30.30 6.63
C ARG A 78 7.27 31.08 5.44
N GLY A 79 7.65 30.43 4.32
CA GLY A 79 8.02 31.10 3.10
C GLY A 79 6.82 31.75 2.43
N VAL A 80 6.96 32.99 2.01
CA VAL A 80 5.91 33.78 1.32
C VAL A 80 6.09 33.76 -0.19
N TYR A 81 6.66 32.72 -0.75
CA TYR A 81 6.88 32.54 -2.19
C TYR A 81 6.32 31.17 -2.64
N THR A 82 5.89 31.11 -3.88
CA THR A 82 5.11 29.99 -4.44
C THR A 82 5.70 28.62 -4.16
N LEU A 83 7.02 28.40 -4.37
CA LEU A 83 7.62 27.10 -4.12
C LEU A 83 7.57 26.67 -2.65
N ALA A 84 7.66 27.62 -1.70
CA ALA A 84 7.55 27.29 -0.28
C ALA A 84 6.10 26.98 0.12
N GLU A 85 5.14 27.64 -0.50
CA GLU A 85 3.71 27.36 -0.32
C GLU A 85 3.38 25.98 -0.84
N GLU A 86 3.80 25.63 -2.07
CA GLU A 86 3.62 24.29 -2.66
C GLU A 86 4.30 23.20 -1.83
N ALA A 87 5.54 23.40 -1.38
CA ALA A 87 6.24 22.43 -0.54
C ALA A 87 5.55 22.24 0.81
N THR A 88 4.99 23.30 1.38
CA THR A 88 4.24 23.22 2.63
C THR A 88 2.91 22.49 2.45
N GLU A 89 2.20 22.79 1.37
CA GLU A 89 0.94 22.11 1.03
C GLU A 89 1.16 20.62 0.83
N ASN A 90 2.17 20.22 0.06
CA ASN A 90 2.53 18.81 -0.12
C ASN A 90 2.87 18.10 1.20
N TYR A 91 3.54 18.78 2.11
CA TYR A 91 3.88 18.24 3.43
C TYR A 91 2.62 18.01 4.29
N GLU A 92 1.71 18.98 4.32
CA GLU A 92 0.45 18.87 5.08
C GLU A 92 -0.49 17.83 4.46
N GLU A 93 -0.55 17.71 3.12
CA GLU A 93 -1.31 16.64 2.46
C GLU A 93 -0.76 15.24 2.79
N ALA A 94 0.56 15.08 2.89
CA ALA A 94 1.16 13.85 3.34
C ALA A 94 0.75 13.52 4.80
N ARG A 95 0.72 14.53 5.68
CA ARG A 95 0.26 14.39 7.07
C ARG A 95 -1.19 13.93 7.15
N LYS A 96 -2.09 14.56 6.41
CA LYS A 96 -3.50 14.16 6.31
C LYS A 96 -3.67 12.74 5.81
N THR A 97 -2.88 12.35 4.81
CA THR A 97 -2.91 10.99 4.25
C THR A 97 -2.52 9.94 5.30
N VAL A 98 -1.49 10.23 6.10
CA VAL A 98 -1.05 9.34 7.19
C VAL A 98 -2.10 9.30 8.31
N ALA A 99 -2.66 10.44 8.72
CA ALA A 99 -3.73 10.49 9.71
C ALA A 99 -4.93 9.63 9.30
N LYS A 100 -5.35 9.76 8.04
CA LYS A 100 -6.44 8.94 7.50
C LYS A 100 -6.10 7.43 7.47
N LEU A 101 -4.87 7.06 7.10
CA LEU A 101 -4.41 5.68 7.10
C LEU A 101 -4.44 5.05 8.50
N LEU A 102 -4.06 5.84 9.52
CA LEU A 102 -4.02 5.42 10.92
C LEU A 102 -5.37 5.56 11.65
N ASN A 103 -6.39 6.12 10.97
CA ASN A 103 -7.67 6.47 11.56
C ASN A 103 -7.52 7.38 12.79
N ALA A 104 -6.61 8.36 12.69
CA ALA A 104 -6.44 9.39 13.71
C ALA A 104 -7.60 10.40 13.68
N ASP A 105 -7.96 10.97 14.82
CA ASP A 105 -9.04 11.93 14.93
C ASP A 105 -8.65 13.31 14.34
N SER A 106 -7.34 13.62 14.34
CA SER A 106 -6.78 14.85 13.80
C SER A 106 -5.43 14.61 13.12
N GLU A 107 -5.13 15.42 12.11
CA GLU A 107 -3.80 15.48 11.49
C GLU A 107 -2.71 15.97 12.45
N ASP A 108 -3.09 16.69 13.50
CA ASP A 108 -2.17 17.16 14.55
C ASP A 108 -1.60 16.02 15.40
N GLU A 109 -2.23 14.84 15.38
CA GLU A 109 -1.71 13.63 16.05
C GLU A 109 -0.55 12.98 15.28
N VAL A 110 -0.28 13.41 14.04
CA VAL A 110 0.79 12.89 13.20
C VAL A 110 2.01 13.80 13.29
N ILE A 111 3.09 13.27 13.83
CA ILE A 111 4.37 13.98 13.96
C ILE A 111 5.42 13.22 13.13
N PHE A 112 5.98 13.88 12.12
CA PHE A 112 7.11 13.33 11.36
C PHE A 112 8.41 13.57 12.11
N THR A 113 9.21 12.52 12.27
CA THR A 113 10.49 12.54 12.97
C THR A 113 11.62 12.02 12.08
N SER A 114 12.86 12.26 12.46
CA SER A 114 14.04 11.79 11.73
C SER A 114 14.33 10.29 11.87
N GLY A 115 13.52 9.57 12.64
CA GLY A 115 13.65 8.11 12.83
C GLY A 115 13.08 7.64 14.16
N THR A 116 13.12 6.33 14.39
CA THR A 116 12.50 5.66 15.54
C THR A 116 12.99 6.22 16.89
N THR A 117 14.28 6.49 17.02
CA THR A 117 14.82 7.04 18.27
C THR A 117 14.20 8.39 18.63
N ALA A 118 14.01 9.27 17.64
CA ALA A 118 13.35 10.55 17.87
C ALA A 118 11.83 10.41 18.09
N ALA A 119 11.21 9.36 17.57
CA ALA A 119 9.79 9.12 17.72
C ALA A 119 9.41 8.56 19.09
N VAL A 120 10.33 7.86 19.77
CA VAL A 120 10.11 7.22 21.09
C VAL A 120 10.47 8.16 22.25
N ASN A 121 11.33 9.14 22.05
CA ASN A 121 11.75 10.13 23.05
C ASN A 121 10.82 11.33 23.10
#